data_5b25c7f2851a3d01eabcaad8a6c42862
#
_entry.id   5b25c7f2851a3d01eabcaad8a6c42862
#
_cell.length_a   1.000
_cell.length_b   1.000
_cell.length_c   1.000
_cell.angle_alpha   90.00
_cell.angle_beta   90.00
_cell.angle_gamma   90.00
#
_symmetry.space_group_name_H-M   'P 1'
#
loop_
_entity.id
_entity.type
_entity.pdbx_description
1 polymer ?
#
loop_
_entity_poly.entity_id
_entity_poly.type
_entity_poly.pdbx_seq_one_letter_code
_entity_poly.pdbx_strand_id
1 'polypeptide(L)'
;HFNLLPTDDEQAGRALVNSSSSRCIEIWNHVFIQFNANADGTFSPLAAKHVDTGMGFERVAGIYATTKGFTDFTPEPSNYNADVFAPLFAKVAQLSGKTFAGT
;
A
#
# COMPACT_ATOMS: atom_id res chain seq x y z
N HIS A 1 1.83 -6.93 5.46
CA HIS A 1 1.05 -7.06 4.22
C HIS A 1 -0.40 -7.42 4.55
N PHE A 2 -1.30 -6.99 3.70
CA PHE A 2 -2.71 -7.37 3.75
C PHE A 2 -3.04 -8.22 2.53
N ASN A 3 -3.63 -9.40 2.75
CA ASN A 3 -3.98 -10.33 1.69
C ASN A 3 -5.43 -10.10 1.24
N LEU A 4 -5.64 -10.01 -0.06
CA LEU A 4 -6.93 -9.72 -0.70
C LEU A 4 -7.40 -10.89 -1.57
N LEU A 5 -6.88 -12.10 -1.35
CA LEU A 5 -7.41 -13.28 -2.03
C LEU A 5 -8.86 -13.54 -1.60
N PRO A 6 -9.74 -13.87 -2.54
CA PRO A 6 -11.14 -14.23 -2.23
C PRO A 6 -11.29 -15.67 -1.74
N THR A 7 -10.26 -16.23 -1.12
CA THR A 7 -10.22 -17.59 -0.60
C THR A 7 -9.53 -17.63 0.76
N ASP A 8 -9.84 -18.61 1.58
CA ASP A 8 -9.21 -18.85 2.88
C ASP A 8 -7.92 -19.69 2.78
N ASP A 9 -7.30 -19.77 1.61
CA ASP A 9 -6.04 -20.48 1.42
C ASP A 9 -4.86 -19.67 2.00
N GLU A 10 -4.50 -20.00 3.20
CA GLU A 10 -3.41 -19.35 3.94
C GLU A 10 -2.04 -19.53 3.24
N GLN A 11 -1.79 -20.69 2.63
CA GLN A 11 -0.51 -20.95 1.95
C GLN A 11 -0.39 -20.10 0.68
N ALA A 12 -1.46 -20.06 -0.11
CA ALA A 12 -1.50 -19.18 -1.28
C ALA A 12 -1.31 -17.72 -0.89
N GLY A 13 -1.95 -17.28 0.22
CA GLY A 13 -1.78 -15.93 0.75
C GLY A 13 -0.35 -15.61 1.18
N ARG A 14 0.32 -16.53 1.88
CA ARG A 14 1.72 -16.37 2.31
C ARG A 14 2.68 -16.29 1.14
N ALA A 15 2.44 -17.04 0.07
CA ALA A 15 3.27 -17.04 -1.13
C ALA A 15 3.26 -15.68 -1.89
N LEU A 16 2.24 -14.86 -1.65
CA LEU A 16 2.13 -13.54 -2.29
C LEU A 16 2.88 -12.43 -1.54
N VAL A 17 3.34 -12.67 -0.32
CA VAL A 17 4.09 -11.68 0.46
C VAL A 17 5.40 -11.34 -0.27
N ASN A 18 5.68 -10.05 -0.46
CA ASN A 18 6.82 -9.54 -1.24
C ASN A 18 6.84 -9.99 -2.71
N SER A 19 5.71 -10.44 -3.24
CA SER A 19 5.54 -10.67 -4.67
C SER A 19 5.04 -9.38 -5.36
N SER A 20 4.98 -9.39 -6.69
CA SER A 20 4.41 -8.30 -7.49
C SER A 20 2.88 -8.38 -7.60
N SER A 21 2.22 -9.21 -6.80
CA SER A 21 0.77 -9.40 -6.87
C SER A 21 0.02 -8.20 -6.28
N SER A 22 -0.96 -7.68 -7.04
CA SER A 22 -1.92 -6.68 -6.56
C SER A 22 -2.81 -7.18 -5.42
N ARG A 23 -2.91 -8.51 -5.25
CA ARG A 23 -3.71 -9.17 -4.22
C ARG A 23 -3.04 -9.27 -2.85
N CYS A 24 -1.79 -8.83 -2.71
CA CYS A 24 -1.09 -8.80 -1.41
C CYS A 24 -0.34 -7.49 -1.27
N ILE A 25 -0.92 -6.57 -0.53
CA ILE A 25 -0.47 -5.17 -0.45
C ILE A 25 0.29 -4.95 0.86
N GLU A 26 1.51 -4.40 0.76
CA GLU A 26 2.21 -3.88 1.93
C GLU A 26 1.48 -2.65 2.45
N ILE A 27 1.02 -2.72 3.71
CA ILE A 27 0.30 -1.62 4.36
C ILE A 27 1.13 -0.91 5.43
N TRP A 28 2.11 -1.61 6.00
CA TRP A 28 2.93 -1.06 7.08
C TRP A 28 4.35 -1.57 6.98
N ASN A 29 5.33 -0.68 7.10
CA ASN A 29 6.73 -1.02 7.07
C ASN A 29 7.44 -0.54 8.33
N HIS A 30 8.36 -1.38 8.85
CA HIS A 30 9.27 -1.06 9.92
C HIS A 30 10.71 -1.09 9.38
N VAL A 31 11.40 0.03 9.41
CA VAL A 31 12.78 0.16 8.95
C VAL A 31 13.72 0.22 10.16
N PHE A 32 14.62 -0.76 10.24
CA PHE A 32 15.61 -0.84 11.30
C PHE A 32 16.88 -0.13 10.85
N ILE A 33 17.23 0.97 11.52
CA ILE A 33 18.35 1.82 11.17
C ILE A 33 19.48 1.56 12.17
N GLN A 34 20.59 0.98 11.69
CA GLN A 34 21.74 0.59 12.50
C GLN A 34 23.03 1.26 12.04
N PHE A 35 23.08 1.74 10.80
CA PHE A 35 24.28 2.26 10.18
C PHE A 35 24.05 3.62 9.54
N ASN A 36 25.09 4.42 9.52
CA ASN A 36 25.19 5.64 8.72
C ASN A 36 25.91 5.35 7.42
N ALA A 37 25.38 5.80 6.30
CA ALA A 37 26.05 5.77 5.02
C ALA A 37 26.99 6.99 4.92
N ASN A 38 28.28 6.75 4.78
CA ASN A 38 29.28 7.80 4.66
C ASN A 38 29.45 8.25 3.20
N ALA A 39 30.00 9.44 3.00
CA ALA A 39 30.19 10.01 1.67
C ALA A 39 31.15 9.19 0.78
N ASP A 40 32.05 8.40 1.38
CA ASP A 40 32.99 7.51 0.70
C ASP A 40 32.40 6.15 0.32
N GLY A 41 31.11 5.93 0.56
CA GLY A 41 30.41 4.67 0.28
C GLY A 41 30.54 3.60 1.37
N THR A 42 31.25 3.90 2.46
CA THR A 42 31.35 2.98 3.61
C THR A 42 30.16 3.14 4.56
N PHE A 43 29.98 2.18 5.46
CA PHE A 43 28.96 2.23 6.51
C PHE A 43 29.62 2.24 7.88
N SER A 44 29.18 3.15 8.74
CA SER A 44 29.61 3.18 10.14
C SER A 44 28.40 2.89 11.06
N PRO A 45 28.60 2.14 12.16
CA PRO A 45 27.50 1.87 13.08
C PRO A 45 27.05 3.15 13.79
N LEU A 46 25.75 3.29 13.97
CA LEU A 46 25.17 4.36 14.79
C LEU A 46 25.43 4.10 16.28
N ALA A 47 25.58 5.15 17.05
CA ALA A 47 25.70 5.08 18.51
C ALA A 47 24.45 4.48 19.19
N ALA A 48 23.27 4.67 18.57
CA ALA A 48 22.01 4.06 18.99
C ALA A 48 21.30 3.46 17.77
N LYS A 49 20.57 2.38 17.97
CA LYS A 49 19.72 1.78 16.95
C LYS A 49 18.34 2.46 16.96
N HIS A 50 17.81 2.69 15.78
CA HIS A 50 16.53 3.35 15.59
C HIS A 50 15.58 2.48 14.77
N VAL A 51 14.29 2.69 14.96
CA VAL A 51 13.24 2.13 14.12
C VAL A 51 12.44 3.29 13.55
N ASP A 52 12.36 3.36 12.24
CA ASP A 52 11.42 4.19 11.53
C ASP A 52 10.23 3.36 11.09
N THR A 53 9.03 3.91 11.11
CA THR A 53 7.83 3.16 10.76
C THR A 53 6.86 4.04 9.99
N GLY A 54 6.20 3.46 8.99
CA GLY A 54 5.21 4.14 8.19
C GLY A 54 4.11 3.20 7.75
N MET A 55 2.86 3.68 7.86
CA MET A 55 1.69 2.97 7.35
C MET A 55 1.09 3.78 6.20
N GLY A 56 0.80 3.11 5.07
CA GLY A 56 0.13 3.72 3.93
C GLY A 56 -1.34 3.96 4.21
N PHE A 57 -1.69 5.18 4.60
CA PHE A 57 -3.08 5.55 4.85
C PHE A 57 -3.96 5.29 3.63
N GLU A 58 -3.55 5.75 2.44
CA GLU A 58 -4.29 5.58 1.19
C GLU A 58 -4.41 4.10 0.78
N ARG A 59 -3.45 3.25 1.13
CA ARG A 59 -3.52 1.81 0.88
C ARG A 59 -4.60 1.17 1.74
N VAL A 60 -4.62 1.47 3.03
CA VAL A 60 -5.63 0.94 3.96
C VAL A 60 -7.02 1.45 3.59
N ALA A 61 -7.16 2.74 3.30
CA ALA A 61 -8.42 3.33 2.88
C ALA A 61 -8.92 2.74 1.54
N GLY A 62 -8.01 2.52 0.58
CA GLY A 62 -8.32 1.88 -0.70
C GLY A 62 -8.75 0.43 -0.55
N ILE A 63 -8.10 -0.34 0.34
CA ILE A 63 -8.51 -1.70 0.68
C ILE A 63 -9.92 -1.69 1.27
N TYR A 64 -10.18 -0.83 2.25
CA TYR A 64 -11.48 -0.72 2.89
C TYR A 64 -12.58 -0.40 1.88
N ALA A 65 -12.36 0.60 1.01
CA ALA A 65 -13.31 1.00 -0.02
C ALA A 65 -13.55 -0.11 -1.05
N THR A 66 -12.48 -0.73 -1.56
CA THR A 66 -12.57 -1.80 -2.57
C THR A 66 -13.30 -3.03 -2.04
N THR A 67 -13.05 -3.39 -0.78
CA THR A 67 -13.65 -4.57 -0.15
C THR A 67 -15.00 -4.29 0.51
N LYS A 68 -15.55 -3.10 0.34
CA LYS A 68 -16.81 -2.69 0.99
C LYS A 68 -16.79 -2.94 2.51
N GLY A 69 -15.74 -2.49 3.16
CA GLY A 69 -15.58 -2.69 4.60
C GLY A 69 -15.19 -4.13 4.97
N PHE A 70 -14.30 -4.75 4.21
CA PHE A 70 -13.78 -6.12 4.41
C PHE A 70 -14.84 -7.22 4.26
N THR A 71 -15.85 -7.00 3.41
CA THR A 71 -16.93 -7.97 3.17
C THR A 71 -16.88 -8.62 1.79
N ASP A 72 -16.21 -8.01 0.81
CA ASP A 72 -16.16 -8.45 -0.57
C ASP A 72 -14.72 -8.34 -1.11
N PHE A 73 -14.05 -9.48 -1.27
CA PHE A 73 -12.67 -9.58 -1.76
C PHE A 73 -12.58 -9.91 -3.26
N THR A 74 -13.69 -9.87 -3.98
CA THR A 74 -13.71 -10.16 -5.42
C THR A 74 -13.20 -9.02 -6.29
N PRO A 75 -13.43 -7.71 -5.98
CA PRO A 75 -12.96 -6.63 -6.81
C PRO A 75 -11.44 -6.52 -6.84
N GLU A 76 -10.89 -5.99 -7.93
CA GLU A 76 -9.47 -5.67 -8.01
C GLU A 76 -9.14 -4.47 -7.11
N PRO A 77 -8.15 -4.61 -6.21
CA PRO A 77 -7.82 -3.54 -5.28
C PRO A 77 -7.19 -2.34 -6.00
N SER A 78 -7.60 -1.14 -5.59
CA SER A 78 -6.99 0.11 -6.05
C SER A 78 -6.99 1.14 -4.93
N ASN A 79 -5.86 1.82 -4.72
CA ASN A 79 -5.76 2.93 -3.78
C ASN A 79 -6.68 4.09 -4.18
N TYR A 80 -6.92 4.22 -5.48
CA TYR A 80 -7.74 5.31 -6.04
C TYR A 80 -9.24 5.14 -5.78
N ASN A 81 -9.68 4.00 -5.26
CA ASN A 81 -11.04 3.81 -4.78
C ASN A 81 -11.29 4.48 -3.41
N ALA A 82 -10.23 4.92 -2.73
CA ALA A 82 -10.37 5.64 -1.47
C ALA A 82 -11.07 7.00 -1.67
N ASP A 83 -11.96 7.33 -0.76
CA ASP A 83 -12.76 8.57 -0.79
C ASP A 83 -11.89 9.84 -0.75
N VAL A 84 -10.69 9.76 -0.17
CA VAL A 84 -9.72 10.88 -0.11
C VAL A 84 -9.32 11.39 -1.49
N PHE A 85 -9.38 10.55 -2.53
CA PHE A 85 -9.07 10.93 -3.90
C PHE A 85 -10.28 11.45 -4.69
N ALA A 86 -11.51 11.18 -4.23
CA ALA A 86 -12.72 11.56 -4.96
C ALA A 86 -12.80 13.04 -5.35
N PRO A 87 -12.53 14.01 -4.46
CA PRO A 87 -12.58 15.43 -4.83
C PRO A 87 -11.47 15.81 -5.83
N LEU A 88 -10.31 15.17 -5.79
CA LEU A 88 -9.23 15.39 -6.74
C LEU A 88 -9.63 14.91 -8.14
N PHE A 89 -10.15 13.71 -8.25
CA PHE A 89 -10.63 13.17 -9.53
C PHE A 89 -11.81 13.95 -10.08
N ALA A 90 -12.74 14.38 -9.23
CA ALA A 90 -13.84 15.25 -9.66
C ALA A 90 -13.32 16.57 -10.26
N LYS A 91 -12.30 17.17 -9.64
CA LYS A 91 -11.69 18.40 -10.15
C LYS A 91 -10.96 18.19 -11.48
N VAL A 92 -10.19 17.11 -11.58
CA VAL A 92 -9.49 16.74 -12.82
C VAL A 92 -10.49 16.46 -13.95
N ALA A 93 -11.56 15.72 -13.67
CA ALA A 93 -12.63 15.47 -14.63
C ALA A 93 -13.30 16.76 -15.13
N GLN A 94 -13.60 17.67 -14.21
CA GLN A 94 -14.16 18.98 -14.53
C GLN A 94 -13.26 19.79 -15.48
N LEU A 95 -11.93 19.80 -15.23
CA LEU A 95 -10.97 20.58 -16.01
C LEU A 95 -10.61 19.94 -17.35
N SER A 96 -10.55 18.63 -17.41
CA SER A 96 -10.13 17.87 -18.59
C SER A 96 -11.27 17.44 -19.52
N GLY A 97 -12.51 17.47 -19.03
CA GLY A 97 -13.66 16.90 -19.72
C GLY A 97 -13.63 15.37 -19.82
N LYS A 98 -12.73 14.69 -19.07
CA LYS A 98 -12.58 13.23 -19.06
C LYS A 98 -13.07 12.66 -17.73
N THR A 99 -13.59 11.43 -17.77
CA THR A 99 -14.00 10.71 -16.56
C THR A 99 -12.89 9.77 -16.12
N PHE A 100 -12.64 9.67 -14.82
CA PHE A 100 -11.74 8.66 -14.26
C PHE A 100 -12.37 7.28 -14.41
N ALA A 101 -11.68 6.36 -15.10
CA ALA A 101 -12.20 5.03 -15.43
C ALA A 101 -11.83 3.95 -14.36
N GLY A 102 -11.13 4.33 -13.29
CA GLY A 102 -10.70 3.41 -12.22
C GLY A 102 -9.55 2.49 -12.65
N THR A 103 -8.41 2.62 -12.13
CA THR A 103 -7.09 1.97 -12.28
C THR A 103 -6.06 2.89 -12.83
#